data_b7c08b6d9a2082ceaed77a87226f8e71
#
_entry.id   b7c08b6d9a2082ceaed77a87226f8e71
#
_cell.length_a   1.000
_cell.length_b   1.000
_cell.length_c   1.000
_cell.angle_alpha   90.00
_cell.angle_beta   90.00
_cell.angle_gamma   90.00
#
_symmetry.space_group_name_H-M   'P 1'
#
loop_
_entity.id
_entity.type
_entity.pdbx_description
1 polymer ?
#
loop_
_entity_poly.entity_id
_entity_poly.type
_entity_poly.pdbx_seq_one_letter_code
_entity_poly.pdbx_strand_id
1 'polypeptide(L)'
;TLQAEGSTDDYARLVELLASYPNVFESEELRSIYRYAQNFCIRIINAGVSDFKSHLLSLYQYQIDQRLFLVDGHFPANDFKNIITLGLRLENFEWVEQFMEQFHDSLSPDQHENVYNYGLAQYYFATKAYARAIRVLRNVRFTDR
;
A
#
# COMPACT_ATOMS: atom_id res chain seq x y z
N THR A 1 -3.66 -16.26 19.62
CA THR A 1 -3.57 -15.98 21.06
C THR A 1 -4.72 -15.08 21.50
N LEU A 2 -5.05 -15.17 22.78
CA LEU A 2 -6.11 -14.35 23.35
C LEU A 2 -5.82 -12.86 23.21
N GLN A 3 -4.56 -12.48 23.35
CA GLN A 3 -4.16 -11.09 23.19
C GLN A 3 -4.34 -10.60 21.74
N ALA A 4 -3.99 -11.43 20.77
CA ALA A 4 -4.18 -11.09 19.37
C ALA A 4 -5.67 -10.98 19.02
N GLU A 5 -6.50 -11.86 19.55
CA GLU A 5 -7.95 -11.83 19.32
C GLU A 5 -8.58 -10.56 19.88
N GLY A 6 -8.22 -10.16 21.10
CA GLY A 6 -8.71 -8.92 21.68
C GLY A 6 -8.27 -7.70 20.88
N SER A 7 -7.03 -7.71 20.38
CA SER A 7 -6.51 -6.62 19.58
C SER A 7 -7.20 -6.53 18.21
N THR A 8 -7.57 -7.67 17.62
CA THR A 8 -8.28 -7.66 16.35
C THR A 8 -9.70 -7.13 16.48
N ASP A 9 -10.36 -7.37 17.62
CA ASP A 9 -11.68 -6.78 17.88
C ASP A 9 -11.58 -5.26 18.01
N ASP A 10 -10.56 -4.77 18.68
CA ASP A 10 -10.31 -3.33 18.80
C ASP A 10 -10.01 -2.71 17.44
N TYR A 11 -9.24 -3.39 16.61
CA TYR A 11 -8.96 -2.95 15.26
C TYR A 11 -10.24 -2.84 14.43
N ALA A 12 -11.11 -3.83 14.50
CA ALA A 12 -12.37 -3.83 13.76
C ALA A 12 -13.25 -2.64 14.18
N ARG A 13 -13.29 -2.34 15.49
CA ARG A 13 -14.02 -1.18 16.01
C ARG A 13 -13.43 0.13 15.48
N LEU A 14 -12.12 0.23 15.45
CA LEU A 14 -11.46 1.44 14.96
C LEU A 14 -11.82 1.70 13.50
N VAL A 15 -11.75 0.67 12.66
CA VAL A 15 -12.09 0.79 11.24
C VAL A 15 -13.56 1.20 11.08
N GLU A 16 -14.45 0.59 11.85
CA GLU A 16 -15.87 0.92 11.80
C GLU A 16 -16.12 2.37 12.19
N LEU A 17 -15.46 2.84 13.25
CA LEU A 17 -15.60 4.23 13.68
C LEU A 17 -15.08 5.21 12.63
N LEU A 18 -13.96 4.90 11.99
CA LEU A 18 -13.41 5.75 10.95
C LEU A 18 -14.35 5.84 9.75
N ALA A 19 -14.96 4.74 9.38
CA ALA A 19 -15.91 4.70 8.27
C ALA A 19 -17.22 5.42 8.60
N SER A 20 -17.66 5.37 9.88
CA SER A 20 -18.93 5.96 10.30
C SER A 20 -18.84 7.47 10.50
N TYR A 21 -17.67 7.99 10.82
CA TYR A 21 -17.49 9.41 11.15
C TYR A 21 -16.35 10.03 10.34
N PRO A 22 -16.47 10.05 8.99
CA PRO A 22 -15.34 10.48 8.15
C PRO A 22 -15.00 11.96 8.28
N ASN A 23 -15.90 12.78 8.78
CA ASN A 23 -15.71 14.23 8.86
C ASN A 23 -15.31 14.73 10.25
N VAL A 24 -15.10 13.83 11.21
CA VAL A 24 -14.75 14.20 12.59
C VAL A 24 -13.29 14.62 12.71
N PHE A 25 -12.42 14.01 11.87
CA PHE A 25 -10.98 14.21 11.97
C PHE A 25 -10.46 15.04 10.80
N GLU A 26 -9.44 15.85 11.07
CA GLU A 26 -8.70 16.53 10.01
C GLU A 26 -7.84 15.54 9.25
N SER A 27 -7.41 15.92 8.03
CA SER A 27 -6.64 15.03 7.16
C SER A 27 -5.37 14.48 7.80
N GLU A 28 -4.65 15.33 8.56
CA GLU A 28 -3.43 14.89 9.23
C GLU A 28 -3.72 13.90 10.34
N GLU A 29 -4.81 14.13 11.08
CA GLU A 29 -5.25 13.20 12.11
C GLU A 29 -5.64 11.85 11.51
N LEU A 30 -6.37 11.87 10.40
CA LEU A 30 -6.74 10.65 9.70
C LEU A 30 -5.52 9.89 9.21
N ARG A 31 -4.54 10.59 8.65
CA ARG A 31 -3.29 9.95 8.22
C ARG A 31 -2.60 9.23 9.38
N SER A 32 -2.52 9.89 10.52
CA SER A 32 -1.89 9.31 11.71
C SER A 32 -2.64 8.07 12.20
N ILE A 33 -3.96 8.15 12.23
CA ILE A 33 -4.79 7.02 12.67
C ILE A 33 -4.66 5.85 11.70
N TYR A 34 -4.71 6.10 10.40
CA TYR A 34 -4.56 5.05 9.40
C TYR A 34 -3.15 4.46 9.40
N ARG A 35 -2.13 5.30 9.64
CA ARG A 35 -0.75 4.79 9.77
C ARG A 35 -0.64 3.84 10.96
N TYR A 36 -1.26 4.21 12.07
CA TYR A 36 -1.30 3.33 13.24
C TYR A 36 -1.99 2.01 12.91
N ALA A 37 -3.15 2.07 12.23
CA ALA A 37 -3.88 0.87 11.84
C ALA A 37 -3.07 -0.01 10.89
N GLN A 38 -2.36 0.59 9.94
CA GLN A 38 -1.48 -0.14 9.03
C GLN A 38 -0.38 -0.87 9.79
N ASN A 39 0.27 -0.18 10.71
CA ASN A 39 1.35 -0.77 11.51
C ASN A 39 0.82 -1.91 12.37
N PHE A 40 -0.38 -1.78 12.89
CA PHE A 40 -1.02 -2.86 13.62
C PHE A 40 -1.21 -4.09 12.73
N CYS A 41 -1.76 -3.89 11.52
CA CYS A 41 -1.93 -5.00 10.57
C CYS A 41 -0.61 -5.68 10.24
N ILE A 42 0.43 -4.90 10.02
CA ILE A 42 1.76 -5.43 9.71
C ILE A 42 2.28 -6.29 10.84
N ARG A 43 2.13 -5.84 12.09
CA ARG A 43 2.54 -6.63 13.25
C ARG A 43 1.79 -7.95 13.34
N ILE A 44 0.49 -7.92 13.10
CA ILE A 44 -0.35 -9.12 13.16
C ILE A 44 0.02 -10.10 12.02
N ILE A 45 0.28 -9.58 10.83
CA ILE A 45 0.75 -10.40 9.70
C ILE A 45 2.09 -11.04 10.03
N ASN A 46 3.01 -10.28 10.60
CA ASN A 46 4.33 -10.77 10.97
C ASN A 46 4.26 -11.80 12.10
N ALA A 47 3.21 -11.76 12.90
CA ALA A 47 2.97 -12.76 13.94
C ALA A 47 2.31 -14.06 13.39
N GLY A 48 2.05 -14.10 12.09
CA GLY A 48 1.56 -15.30 11.42
C GLY A 48 0.10 -15.31 11.04
N VAL A 49 -0.63 -14.21 11.27
CA VAL A 49 -2.06 -14.14 10.93
C VAL A 49 -2.19 -13.54 9.53
N SER A 50 -2.12 -14.39 8.51
CA SER A 50 -2.07 -13.94 7.11
C SER A 50 -3.37 -13.30 6.63
N ASP A 51 -4.50 -13.58 7.28
CA ASP A 51 -5.78 -12.99 6.91
C ASP A 51 -5.76 -11.46 6.97
N PHE A 52 -4.87 -10.91 7.79
CA PHE A 52 -4.75 -9.46 7.91
C PHE A 52 -4.13 -8.78 6.69
N LYS A 53 -3.59 -9.55 5.76
CA LYS A 53 -3.15 -8.96 4.47
C LYS A 53 -4.33 -8.34 3.72
N SER A 54 -5.48 -9.00 3.71
CA SER A 54 -6.69 -8.46 3.08
C SER A 54 -7.18 -7.21 3.80
N HIS A 55 -7.13 -7.21 5.14
CA HIS A 55 -7.49 -6.03 5.92
C HIS A 55 -6.55 -4.85 5.63
N LEU A 56 -5.25 -5.12 5.53
CA LEU A 56 -4.28 -4.09 5.23
C LEU A 56 -4.53 -3.51 3.83
N LEU A 57 -4.80 -4.36 2.86
CA LEU A 57 -5.10 -3.87 1.50
C LEU A 57 -6.37 -3.01 1.49
N SER A 58 -7.39 -3.41 2.25
CA SER A 58 -8.63 -2.61 2.35
C SER A 58 -8.35 -1.24 2.95
N LEU A 59 -7.47 -1.15 3.95
CA LEU A 59 -7.05 0.13 4.51
C LEU A 59 -6.35 0.98 3.45
N TYR A 60 -5.45 0.39 2.70
CA TYR A 60 -4.76 1.11 1.64
C TYR A 60 -5.76 1.63 0.60
N GLN A 61 -6.69 0.80 0.18
CA GLN A 61 -7.69 1.18 -0.82
C GLN A 61 -8.55 2.35 -0.34
N TYR A 62 -8.97 2.29 0.92
CA TYR A 62 -9.75 3.38 1.50
C TYR A 62 -8.95 4.68 1.54
N GLN A 63 -7.70 4.61 1.99
CA GLN A 63 -6.83 5.79 2.04
C GLN A 63 -6.56 6.36 0.64
N ILE A 64 -6.41 5.48 -0.36
CA ILE A 64 -6.23 5.91 -1.75
C ILE A 64 -7.46 6.68 -2.22
N ASP A 65 -8.64 6.15 -1.96
CA ASP A 65 -9.90 6.77 -2.37
C ASP A 65 -10.08 8.14 -1.70
N GLN A 66 -9.64 8.28 -0.47
CA GLN A 66 -9.72 9.55 0.27
C GLN A 66 -8.51 10.45 0.04
N ARG A 67 -7.58 10.05 -0.82
CA ARG A 67 -6.35 10.78 -1.15
C ARG A 67 -5.49 11.11 0.06
N LEU A 68 -5.49 10.25 1.06
CA LEU A 68 -4.75 10.45 2.30
C LEU A 68 -3.25 10.17 2.17
N PHE A 69 -2.82 9.47 1.11
CA PHE A 69 -1.40 9.21 0.89
C PHE A 69 -0.65 10.39 0.29
N LEU A 70 -1.35 11.29 -0.41
CA LEU A 70 -0.68 12.37 -1.11
C LEU A 70 -0.11 13.41 -0.13
N VAL A 71 1.17 13.71 -0.30
CA VAL A 71 1.89 14.72 0.48
C VAL A 71 2.42 15.75 -0.51
N ASP A 72 1.95 16.98 -0.39
CA ASP A 72 2.30 18.07 -1.34
C ASP A 72 2.01 17.69 -2.80
N GLY A 73 0.94 16.92 -3.01
CA GLY A 73 0.54 16.47 -4.33
C GLY A 73 1.29 15.24 -4.84
N HIS A 74 2.20 14.68 -4.03
CA HIS A 74 3.00 13.52 -4.45
C HIS A 74 2.67 12.28 -3.61
N PHE A 75 2.70 11.12 -4.27
CA PHE A 75 2.53 9.83 -3.60
C PHE A 75 3.89 9.37 -3.08
N PRO A 76 4.03 9.13 -1.76
CA PRO A 76 5.33 8.72 -1.21
C PRO A 76 5.81 7.39 -1.80
N ALA A 77 7.09 7.33 -2.14
CA ALA A 77 7.68 6.17 -2.83
C ALA A 77 7.53 4.89 -2.02
N ASN A 78 7.78 4.94 -0.71
CA ASN A 78 7.69 3.76 0.13
C ASN A 78 6.27 3.22 0.21
N ASP A 79 5.29 4.10 0.32
CA ASP A 79 3.88 3.70 0.34
C ASP A 79 3.48 3.08 -1.00
N PHE A 80 3.93 3.67 -2.10
CA PHE A 80 3.68 3.15 -3.44
C PHE A 80 4.22 1.72 -3.58
N LYS A 81 5.47 1.51 -3.17
CA LYS A 81 6.10 0.18 -3.21
C LYS A 81 5.37 -0.84 -2.33
N ASN A 82 5.00 -0.44 -1.13
CA ASN A 82 4.34 -1.34 -0.17
C ASN A 82 2.97 -1.77 -0.66
N ILE A 83 2.22 -0.87 -1.26
CA ILE A 83 0.89 -1.16 -1.80
C ILE A 83 1.00 -2.16 -2.95
N ILE A 84 1.94 -1.94 -3.86
CA ILE A 84 2.16 -2.85 -4.98
C ILE A 84 2.54 -4.24 -4.47
N THR A 85 3.50 -4.31 -3.54
CA THR A 85 3.96 -5.58 -3.00
C THR A 85 2.80 -6.37 -2.38
N LEU A 86 1.99 -5.71 -1.59
CA LEU A 86 0.85 -6.38 -0.95
C LEU A 86 -0.20 -6.81 -1.96
N GLY A 87 -0.54 -5.94 -2.91
CA GLY A 87 -1.51 -6.28 -3.94
C GLY A 87 -1.08 -7.48 -4.78
N LEU A 88 0.21 -7.56 -5.09
CA LEU A 88 0.73 -8.71 -5.85
C LEU A 88 0.74 -9.99 -5.03
N ARG A 89 1.03 -9.90 -3.73
CA ARG A 89 0.97 -11.08 -2.85
C ARG A 89 -0.44 -11.62 -2.73
N LEU A 90 -1.44 -10.76 -2.80
CA LEU A 90 -2.84 -11.15 -2.78
C LEU A 90 -3.39 -11.48 -4.16
N GLU A 91 -2.53 -11.44 -5.17
CA GLU A 91 -2.87 -11.77 -6.57
C GLU A 91 -3.97 -10.87 -7.15
N ASN A 92 -4.07 -9.63 -6.67
CA ASN A 92 -4.96 -8.61 -7.21
C ASN A 92 -4.30 -7.87 -8.37
N PHE A 93 -3.91 -8.61 -9.40
CA PHE A 93 -3.07 -8.10 -10.48
C PHE A 93 -3.71 -6.95 -11.24
N GLU A 94 -4.99 -7.08 -11.56
CA GLU A 94 -5.69 -6.03 -12.29
C GLU A 94 -5.78 -4.74 -11.47
N TRP A 95 -6.06 -4.86 -10.19
CA TRP A 95 -6.12 -3.71 -9.30
C TRP A 95 -4.76 -3.02 -9.18
N VAL A 96 -3.68 -3.80 -9.07
CA VAL A 96 -2.32 -3.25 -8.99
C VAL A 96 -1.99 -2.46 -10.25
N GLU A 97 -2.32 -3.01 -11.42
CA GLU A 97 -2.08 -2.31 -12.68
C GLU A 97 -2.82 -0.98 -12.74
N GLN A 98 -4.09 -0.98 -12.35
CA GLN A 98 -4.90 0.25 -12.31
C GLN A 98 -4.33 1.26 -11.32
N PHE A 99 -3.89 0.80 -10.16
CA PHE A 99 -3.29 1.66 -9.16
C PHE A 99 -2.02 2.33 -9.69
N MET A 100 -1.15 1.55 -10.32
CA MET A 100 0.09 2.07 -10.89
C MET A 100 -0.18 3.12 -11.97
N GLU A 101 -1.13 2.87 -12.86
CA GLU A 101 -1.48 3.81 -13.90
C GLU A 101 -2.08 5.10 -13.33
N GLN A 102 -2.94 4.98 -12.34
CA GLN A 102 -3.62 6.12 -11.73
C GLN A 102 -2.63 7.08 -11.07
N PHE A 103 -1.62 6.54 -10.40
CA PHE A 103 -0.70 7.35 -9.61
C PHE A 103 0.70 7.49 -10.22
N HIS A 104 0.85 7.07 -11.48
CA HIS A 104 2.13 7.19 -12.19
C HIS A 104 2.67 8.63 -12.13
N ASP A 105 1.83 9.59 -12.47
CA ASP A 105 2.24 10.99 -12.53
C ASP A 105 2.26 11.67 -11.15
N SER A 106 1.80 10.98 -10.13
CA SER A 106 1.80 11.52 -8.76
C SER A 106 3.09 11.23 -8.00
N LEU A 107 3.98 10.43 -8.58
CA LEU A 107 5.29 10.18 -7.98
C LEU A 107 6.18 11.40 -8.10
N SER A 108 7.10 11.58 -7.13
CA SER A 108 8.03 12.70 -7.13
C SER A 108 8.91 12.66 -8.39
N PRO A 109 9.18 13.81 -9.06
CA PRO A 109 9.91 13.80 -10.34
C PRO A 109 11.29 13.15 -10.28
N ASP A 110 11.99 13.25 -9.17
CA ASP A 110 13.32 12.68 -9.04
C ASP A 110 13.30 11.15 -8.85
N GLN A 111 12.15 10.57 -8.46
CA GLN A 111 12.00 9.14 -8.24
C GLN A 111 11.00 8.49 -9.19
N HIS A 112 10.33 9.29 -9.97
CA HIS A 112 9.19 8.91 -10.79
C HIS A 112 9.45 7.65 -11.62
N GLU A 113 10.45 7.68 -12.49
CA GLU A 113 10.72 6.56 -13.38
C GLU A 113 11.28 5.35 -12.63
N ASN A 114 12.17 5.60 -11.68
CA ASN A 114 12.83 4.51 -10.98
C ASN A 114 11.85 3.72 -10.12
N VAL A 115 11.02 4.41 -9.38
CA VAL A 115 10.01 3.77 -8.50
C VAL A 115 8.95 3.07 -9.34
N TYR A 116 8.47 3.72 -10.39
CA TYR A 116 7.45 3.15 -11.26
C TYR A 116 7.97 1.90 -11.97
N ASN A 117 9.17 1.98 -12.53
CA ASN A 117 9.75 0.85 -13.25
C ASN A 117 10.04 -0.34 -12.33
N TYR A 118 10.45 -0.08 -11.09
CA TYR A 118 10.62 -1.15 -10.12
C TYR A 118 9.30 -1.85 -9.84
N GLY A 119 8.24 -1.08 -9.63
CA GLY A 119 6.89 -1.63 -9.42
C GLY A 119 6.40 -2.41 -10.63
N LEU A 120 6.65 -1.88 -11.82
CA LEU A 120 6.27 -2.55 -13.06
C LEU A 120 7.01 -3.88 -13.24
N ALA A 121 8.30 -3.90 -12.89
CA ALA A 121 9.08 -5.14 -12.91
C ALA A 121 8.53 -6.18 -11.95
N GLN A 122 8.15 -5.76 -10.74
CA GLN A 122 7.51 -6.65 -9.78
C GLN A 122 6.20 -7.22 -10.34
N TYR A 123 5.40 -6.39 -10.98
CA TYR A 123 4.14 -6.81 -11.59
C TYR A 123 4.39 -7.86 -12.68
N TYR A 124 5.33 -7.59 -13.58
CA TYR A 124 5.65 -8.55 -14.63
C TYR A 124 6.20 -9.85 -14.08
N PHE A 125 7.03 -9.77 -13.04
CA PHE A 125 7.56 -10.96 -12.38
C PHE A 125 6.44 -11.79 -11.76
N ALA A 126 5.52 -11.13 -11.07
CA ALA A 126 4.40 -11.82 -10.40
C ALA A 126 3.43 -12.45 -11.40
N THR A 127 3.28 -11.84 -12.58
CA THR A 127 2.43 -12.37 -13.64
C THR A 127 3.18 -13.28 -14.59
N LYS A 128 4.42 -13.64 -14.25
CA LYS A 128 5.28 -14.58 -15.00
C LYS A 128 5.73 -14.06 -16.36
N ALA A 129 5.69 -12.74 -16.56
CA ALA A 129 6.24 -12.11 -17.76
C ALA A 129 7.71 -11.77 -17.53
N TYR A 130 8.54 -12.79 -17.35
CA TYR A 130 9.91 -12.61 -16.87
C TYR A 130 10.79 -11.81 -17.83
N ALA A 131 10.64 -11.99 -19.13
CA ALA A 131 11.44 -11.27 -20.10
C ALA A 131 11.16 -9.76 -20.02
N ARG A 132 9.89 -9.40 -19.82
CA ARG A 132 9.50 -7.99 -19.64
C ARG A 132 10.04 -7.43 -18.34
N ALA A 133 9.99 -8.24 -17.28
CA ALA A 133 10.53 -7.83 -15.97
C ALA A 133 12.01 -7.50 -16.08
N ILE A 134 12.79 -8.37 -16.70
CA ILE A 134 14.24 -8.16 -16.88
C ILE A 134 14.51 -6.90 -17.69
N ARG A 135 13.74 -6.71 -18.77
CA ARG A 135 13.92 -5.54 -19.64
C ARG A 135 13.69 -4.24 -18.89
N VAL A 136 12.65 -4.19 -18.05
CA VAL A 136 12.35 -3.02 -17.23
C VAL A 136 13.41 -2.80 -16.16
N LEU A 137 13.89 -3.88 -15.51
CA LEU A 137 14.89 -3.79 -14.45
C LEU A 137 16.21 -3.20 -14.94
N ARG A 138 16.53 -3.36 -16.20
CA ARG A 138 17.76 -2.78 -16.76
C ARG A 138 17.77 -1.25 -16.66
N ASN A 139 16.60 -0.64 -16.57
CA ASN A 139 16.46 0.81 -16.48
C ASN A 139 16.30 1.30 -15.04
N VAL A 140 16.24 0.37 -14.07
CA VAL A 140 16.11 0.73 -12.66
C VAL A 140 17.49 0.97 -12.05
N ARG A 141 17.62 2.07 -11.30
CA ARG A 141 18.86 2.40 -10.59
C ARG A 141 18.72 2.00 -9.13
N PHE A 142 19.62 1.17 -8.67
CA PHE A 142 19.62 0.69 -7.28
C PHE A 142 20.64 1.48 -6.44
N THR A 143 20.56 2.80 -6.49
CA THR A 143 21.48 3.69 -5.82
C THR A 143 21.03 4.14 -4.45
N ASP A 144 19.76 4.09 -4.16
CA ASP A 144 19.20 4.55 -2.89
C ASP A 144 19.36 3.47 -1.83
N ARG A 145 19.78 3.88 -0.71
CA ARG A 145 20.02 3.01 0.45
C ARG A 145 19.10 3.41 1.58
#